data_3a34dbe5b278b6cb661d4bb6508feee9
#
_entry.id   3a34dbe5b278b6cb661d4bb6508feee9
#
_cell.length_a   1.000
_cell.length_b   1.000
_cell.length_c   1.000
_cell.angle_alpha   90.00
_cell.angle_beta   90.00
_cell.angle_gamma   90.00
#
_symmetry.space_group_name_H-M   'P 1'
#
loop_
_entity.id
_entity.type
_entity.pdbx_description
1 polymer ?
#
loop_
_entity_poly.entity_id
_entity_poly.type
_entity_poly.pdbx_seq_one_letter_code
_entity_poly.pdbx_strand_id
1 'polypeptide(L)'
;MPSSSRLAISRPLPKSLTRRSFLKGALGSAVAAAAVAATACGSSDAASGFQDTSAILKVGVENPDASFDTQTTSLTWGASENICETLVSLNPDTLEVEPVLLTALPTVSDDGLTYSFELKDNVKFHDGSTMTAKDVQYSLTRLLAQKAEADSFVYIEGGQEVLDGTATELSGFTLVDDTHFTIKLRQVYSSFLNMLCQFYASIYPEAACEAAGSDWGTGTNFIGSGPYKLESNDDSTEVVLKAFDDYHEGKPGLDEIDVLYIDDANTRMMNYKNGDIDLCFFSTSLLEQYKADDAVKDDIVYYTPGSTQFVNLNLNEPQFQDARVRQALSLAINRQELCDTVLSGAALPCTGFIPPSVTNSDEGAEVLEYDPDKARALLEEAGATDISFTAQVRSQDQAVMVALQSYWSAIGVNCEVQTIDAGLWRDSRSNGSLVATTVTWSTLSFIGVEFMASYFYSTNASQRSSFYDSPEFDAHVDAARAATTDDVAKEETIAADRQLVRTDYATIPVDWPQTPYVLRKGFDGLSILVNFHFKGMTKSA
;
A
#
# COMPACT_ATOMS: atom_id res chain seq x y z
N MET A 1 -20.28 -15.18 -46.24
CA MET A 1 -21.56 -14.45 -46.04
C MET A 1 -22.51 -15.33 -45.30
N PRO A 2 -23.14 -14.93 -44.22
CA PRO A 2 -23.88 -13.67 -44.06
C PRO A 2 -23.45 -12.81 -42.83
N SER A 3 -23.65 -11.58 -42.99
CA SER A 3 -23.92 -10.37 -42.25
C SER A 3 -24.42 -10.55 -40.78
N SER A 4 -23.71 -9.94 -39.85
CA SER A 4 -24.16 -9.66 -38.48
C SER A 4 -24.44 -8.16 -38.30
N SER A 5 -25.68 -7.86 -38.05
CA SER A 5 -26.23 -6.55 -37.74
C SER A 5 -25.77 -6.08 -36.33
N ARG A 6 -25.17 -4.90 -36.27
CA ARG A 6 -24.92 -4.15 -35.02
C ARG A 6 -26.22 -3.43 -34.62
N LEU A 7 -26.71 -3.69 -33.44
CA LEU A 7 -27.70 -2.86 -32.77
C LEU A 7 -26.97 -1.83 -31.89
N ALA A 8 -27.02 -0.57 -32.31
CA ALA A 8 -26.63 0.57 -31.49
C ALA A 8 -27.81 1.00 -30.64
N ILE A 9 -27.67 0.91 -29.32
CA ILE A 9 -28.62 1.52 -28.36
C ILE A 9 -28.02 2.82 -27.88
N SER A 10 -28.51 3.94 -28.44
CA SER A 10 -28.23 5.27 -27.95
C SER A 10 -29.16 5.61 -26.79
N ARG A 11 -28.62 5.83 -25.59
CA ARG A 11 -29.33 6.49 -24.48
C ARG A 11 -29.06 8.00 -24.54
N PRO A 12 -30.07 8.85 -24.38
CA PRO A 12 -29.90 10.30 -24.35
C PRO A 12 -29.42 10.78 -22.97
N LEU A 13 -28.41 11.67 -22.98
CA LEU A 13 -27.90 12.38 -21.81
C LEU A 13 -28.97 13.34 -21.25
N PRO A 14 -29.07 13.51 -19.91
CA PRO A 14 -29.93 14.50 -19.31
C PRO A 14 -29.38 15.93 -19.49
N LYS A 15 -30.28 16.85 -19.77
CA LYS A 15 -30.03 18.26 -20.05
C LYS A 15 -29.52 19.00 -18.81
N SER A 16 -28.50 19.83 -19.03
CA SER A 16 -27.91 20.76 -18.08
C SER A 16 -28.96 21.60 -17.32
N LEU A 17 -28.88 21.58 -16.00
CA LEU A 17 -29.62 22.50 -15.11
C LEU A 17 -28.84 23.82 -15.02
N THR A 18 -29.48 24.89 -15.49
CA THR A 18 -28.95 26.25 -15.48
C THR A 18 -29.08 26.89 -14.09
N ARG A 19 -28.08 27.70 -13.74
CA ARG A 19 -27.86 28.48 -12.49
C ARG A 19 -29.00 29.42 -12.01
N ARG A 20 -30.26 29.17 -12.29
CA ARG A 20 -31.36 30.09 -11.95
C ARG A 20 -32.40 29.58 -10.95
N SER A 21 -32.22 28.46 -10.29
CA SER A 21 -33.21 27.89 -9.36
C SER A 21 -32.86 27.99 -7.87
N PHE A 22 -31.77 28.62 -7.49
CA PHE A 22 -31.30 28.66 -6.08
C PHE A 22 -31.69 29.94 -5.31
N LEU A 23 -32.62 30.74 -5.81
CA LEU A 23 -33.06 31.98 -5.13
C LEU A 23 -34.56 32.08 -5.04
N LYS A 24 -35.24 31.12 -4.41
CA LYS A 24 -36.63 31.29 -3.90
C LYS A 24 -36.91 30.16 -2.88
N GLY A 25 -36.57 30.41 -1.63
CA GLY A 25 -36.89 29.48 -0.52
C GLY A 25 -36.51 29.97 0.85
N ALA A 26 -36.42 31.29 1.04
CA ALA A 26 -36.19 31.86 2.36
C ALA A 26 -37.20 32.97 2.63
N LEU A 27 -38.34 32.59 3.16
CA LEU A 27 -39.25 33.52 3.86
C LEU A 27 -40.41 32.72 4.50
N GLY A 28 -40.39 32.68 5.82
CA GLY A 28 -41.61 32.34 6.58
C GLY A 28 -41.40 31.36 7.72
N SER A 29 -40.99 31.85 8.87
CA SER A 29 -41.66 31.61 10.17
C SER A 29 -40.91 32.36 11.26
N ALA A 30 -41.37 33.56 11.53
CA ALA A 30 -41.08 34.28 12.75
C ALA A 30 -42.17 34.00 13.79
N VAL A 31 -41.80 34.18 15.07
CA VAL A 31 -42.64 34.46 16.23
C VAL A 31 -42.99 33.27 17.13
N ALA A 32 -42.33 33.21 18.26
CA ALA A 32 -42.97 33.50 19.56
C ALA A 32 -41.91 33.69 20.65
N ALA A 33 -41.61 34.95 20.94
CA ALA A 33 -40.95 35.35 22.19
C ALA A 33 -41.98 35.35 23.31
N ALA A 34 -41.75 34.65 24.39
CA ALA A 34 -42.42 34.87 25.68
C ALA A 34 -41.35 35.17 26.72
N ALA A 35 -41.29 36.44 27.06
CA ALA A 35 -40.52 36.95 28.19
C ALA A 35 -41.23 36.55 29.50
N VAL A 36 -40.48 35.93 30.42
CA VAL A 36 -40.79 35.97 31.85
C VAL A 36 -39.55 36.50 32.56
N ALA A 37 -39.72 37.70 33.06
CA ALA A 37 -38.80 38.29 34.02
C ALA A 37 -39.15 37.78 35.42
N ALA A 38 -38.17 37.38 36.17
CA ALA A 38 -37.95 37.91 37.51
C ALA A 38 -37.08 37.06 38.41
N THR A 39 -36.29 37.78 39.04
CA THR A 39 -35.77 37.85 40.42
C THR A 39 -34.55 37.01 40.72
N ALA A 40 -33.57 37.80 41.03
CA ALA A 40 -32.30 37.48 41.60
C ALA A 40 -32.38 36.75 42.95
N CYS A 41 -31.52 35.76 43.12
CA CYS A 41 -30.70 35.65 44.30
C CYS A 41 -29.59 34.58 44.03
N GLY A 42 -28.36 34.97 44.36
CA GLY A 42 -27.16 34.28 43.92
C GLY A 42 -26.95 32.89 44.51
N SER A 43 -26.29 32.14 43.70
CA SER A 43 -25.25 31.18 44.08
C SER A 43 -24.43 30.91 42.82
N SER A 44 -23.13 31.14 42.94
CA SER A 44 -22.16 30.77 41.94
C SER A 44 -22.04 29.25 41.89
N ASP A 45 -22.82 28.63 41.04
CA ASP A 45 -22.51 27.28 40.57
C ASP A 45 -21.85 27.41 39.20
N ALA A 46 -20.59 27.06 39.19
CA ALA A 46 -19.83 26.84 37.98
C ALA A 46 -20.66 25.88 37.10
N ALA A 47 -21.05 26.37 35.92
CA ALA A 47 -21.47 25.48 34.86
C ALA A 47 -20.30 24.55 34.59
N SER A 48 -20.37 23.33 35.12
CA SER A 48 -19.59 22.21 34.63
C SER A 48 -20.06 22.00 33.19
N GLY A 49 -19.37 22.62 32.24
CA GLY A 49 -19.45 22.21 30.87
C GLY A 49 -19.11 20.73 30.86
N PHE A 50 -20.03 19.89 30.41
CA PHE A 50 -19.70 18.55 29.99
C PHE A 50 -18.63 18.75 28.89
N GLN A 51 -17.36 18.60 29.25
CA GLN A 51 -16.33 18.34 28.24
C GLN A 51 -16.70 16.98 27.70
N ASP A 52 -17.03 16.95 26.42
CA ASP A 52 -17.15 15.72 25.68
C ASP A 52 -15.76 15.07 25.73
N THR A 53 -15.63 14.04 26.56
CA THR A 53 -14.37 13.30 26.74
C THR A 53 -14.24 12.17 25.74
N SER A 54 -15.13 12.07 24.74
CA SER A 54 -15.05 11.05 23.71
C SER A 54 -13.78 11.24 22.87
N ALA A 55 -13.00 10.16 22.74
CA ALA A 55 -11.79 10.15 21.94
C ALA A 55 -12.16 9.82 20.48
N ILE A 56 -12.65 10.83 19.75
CA ILE A 56 -13.00 10.70 18.34
C ILE A 56 -11.84 11.18 17.47
N LEU A 57 -11.49 10.41 16.43
CA LEU A 57 -10.54 10.78 15.38
C LEU A 57 -11.29 10.99 14.07
N LYS A 58 -11.07 12.13 13.42
CA LYS A 58 -11.66 12.45 12.12
C LYS A 58 -10.58 12.36 11.03
N VAL A 59 -10.79 11.46 10.07
CA VAL A 59 -9.84 11.16 9.00
C VAL A 59 -10.40 11.59 7.66
N GLY A 60 -9.68 12.41 6.91
CA GLY A 60 -10.05 12.77 5.54
C GLY A 60 -9.32 11.90 4.52
N VAL A 61 -10.05 11.17 3.68
CA VAL A 61 -9.49 10.32 2.63
C VAL A 61 -10.17 10.57 1.28
N GLU A 62 -9.53 10.14 0.21
CA GLU A 62 -10.18 10.00 -1.10
C GLU A 62 -11.10 8.78 -1.06
N ASN A 63 -12.30 8.88 -1.69
CA ASN A 63 -13.20 7.74 -1.76
C ASN A 63 -12.60 6.68 -2.71
N PRO A 64 -12.28 5.46 -2.22
CA PRO A 64 -11.73 4.42 -3.07
C PRO A 64 -12.77 3.79 -4.00
N ASP A 65 -14.08 4.05 -3.79
CA ASP A 65 -15.21 3.39 -4.49
C ASP A 65 -15.03 1.87 -4.52
N ALA A 66 -14.68 1.29 -3.36
CA ALA A 66 -14.30 -0.10 -3.20
C ALA A 66 -15.10 -0.78 -2.08
N SER A 67 -15.25 -2.10 -2.19
CA SER A 67 -15.83 -2.96 -1.15
C SER A 67 -14.87 -3.03 0.06
N PHE A 68 -15.43 -3.28 1.26
CA PHE A 68 -14.62 -3.66 2.43
C PHE A 68 -14.04 -5.08 2.33
N ASP A 69 -14.56 -5.93 1.44
CA ASP A 69 -14.08 -7.29 1.24
C ASP A 69 -12.70 -7.30 0.60
N THR A 70 -11.66 -7.42 1.43
CA THR A 70 -10.26 -7.41 1.01
C THR A 70 -9.88 -8.55 0.08
N GLN A 71 -10.70 -9.60 -0.02
CA GLN A 71 -10.48 -10.75 -0.90
C GLN A 71 -11.05 -10.56 -2.31
N THR A 72 -11.74 -9.46 -2.58
CA THR A 72 -12.31 -9.15 -3.90
C THR A 72 -11.75 -7.88 -4.51
N THR A 73 -11.00 -7.08 -3.74
CA THR A 73 -10.41 -5.82 -4.19
C THR A 73 -9.01 -5.62 -3.60
N SER A 74 -8.11 -5.05 -4.39
CA SER A 74 -6.80 -4.58 -3.93
C SER A 74 -6.84 -3.11 -3.46
N LEU A 75 -8.00 -2.45 -3.57
CA LEU A 75 -8.18 -1.06 -3.17
C LEU A 75 -8.86 -1.04 -1.80
N THR A 76 -8.10 -0.68 -0.78
CA THR A 76 -8.64 -0.40 0.56
C THR A 76 -8.05 0.92 1.05
N TRP A 77 -8.73 1.59 1.97
CA TRP A 77 -8.23 2.79 2.63
C TRP A 77 -7.93 2.52 4.12
N GLY A 78 -7.86 1.25 4.50
CA GLY A 78 -7.49 0.80 5.84
C GLY A 78 -8.65 0.61 6.81
N ALA A 79 -9.92 0.86 6.44
CA ALA A 79 -11.05 0.51 7.30
C ALA A 79 -11.11 -1.00 7.53
N SER A 80 -11.00 -1.77 6.47
CA SER A 80 -11.06 -3.24 6.52
C SER A 80 -10.04 -3.83 7.50
N GLU A 81 -8.82 -3.28 7.54
CA GLU A 81 -7.72 -3.72 8.41
C GLU A 81 -7.91 -3.32 9.88
N ASN A 82 -8.82 -2.37 10.16
CA ASN A 82 -9.22 -2.02 11.52
C ASN A 82 -10.47 -2.80 11.97
N ILE A 83 -11.21 -3.41 11.02
CA ILE A 83 -12.39 -4.24 11.25
C ILE A 83 -12.02 -5.73 11.32
N CYS A 84 -11.13 -6.19 10.43
CA CYS A 84 -10.68 -7.58 10.34
C CYS A 84 -9.21 -7.70 10.72
N GLU A 85 -8.81 -8.88 11.15
CA GLU A 85 -7.43 -9.20 11.49
C GLU A 85 -6.96 -10.44 10.73
N THR A 86 -5.64 -10.52 10.61
CA THR A 86 -4.90 -11.66 10.06
C THR A 86 -4.33 -12.53 11.19
N LEU A 87 -3.86 -13.74 10.89
CA LEU A 87 -3.24 -14.62 11.90
C LEU A 87 -1.99 -13.98 12.53
N VAL A 88 -1.24 -13.27 11.71
CA VAL A 88 0.04 -12.61 12.04
C VAL A 88 0.08 -11.25 11.37
N SER A 89 0.86 -10.32 11.88
CA SER A 89 1.10 -9.00 11.27
C SER A 89 2.59 -8.66 11.23
N LEU A 90 2.96 -7.68 10.43
CA LEU A 90 4.29 -7.08 10.50
C LEU A 90 4.31 -6.02 11.60
N ASN A 91 5.35 -6.04 12.44
CA ASN A 91 5.66 -4.92 13.29
C ASN A 91 6.06 -3.72 12.41
N PRO A 92 5.44 -2.54 12.54
CA PRO A 92 5.69 -1.41 11.64
C PRO A 92 7.11 -0.81 11.77
N ASP A 93 7.76 -1.02 12.91
CA ASP A 93 9.09 -0.45 13.20
C ASP A 93 10.23 -1.42 12.83
N THR A 94 10.03 -2.74 13.08
CA THR A 94 11.07 -3.77 12.89
C THR A 94 10.86 -4.62 11.64
N LEU A 95 9.66 -4.61 11.06
CA LEU A 95 9.21 -5.48 9.97
C LEU A 95 9.27 -6.98 10.30
N GLU A 96 9.38 -7.33 11.58
CA GLU A 96 9.30 -8.70 12.06
C GLU A 96 7.84 -9.17 12.09
N VAL A 97 7.64 -10.46 11.82
CA VAL A 97 6.31 -11.08 11.90
C VAL A 97 5.94 -11.30 13.37
N GLU A 98 4.79 -10.80 13.77
CA GLU A 98 4.25 -10.94 15.14
C GLU A 98 2.90 -11.67 15.13
N PRO A 99 2.61 -12.50 16.18
CA PRO A 99 1.32 -13.16 16.30
C PRO A 99 0.21 -12.15 16.65
N VAL A 100 -0.92 -12.20 15.94
CA VAL A 100 -2.12 -11.38 16.21
C VAL A 100 -3.23 -12.25 16.78
N LEU A 101 -3.75 -13.20 16.02
CA LEU A 101 -4.81 -14.12 16.42
C LEU A 101 -4.25 -15.41 17.01
N LEU A 102 -2.95 -15.60 16.99
CA LEU A 102 -2.24 -16.78 17.48
C LEU A 102 -1.69 -16.57 18.89
N THR A 103 -1.54 -17.66 19.65
CA THR A 103 -0.87 -17.65 20.98
C THR A 103 0.64 -17.39 20.84
N ALA A 104 1.25 -17.85 19.73
CA ALA A 104 2.65 -17.67 19.35
C ALA A 104 2.78 -17.86 17.83
N LEU A 105 3.94 -17.53 17.26
CA LEU A 105 4.25 -17.91 15.89
C LEU A 105 4.21 -19.44 15.72
N PRO A 106 3.81 -19.98 14.56
CA PRO A 106 3.67 -21.41 14.35
C PRO A 106 4.99 -22.14 14.47
N THR A 107 4.95 -23.38 14.92
CA THR A 107 6.09 -24.29 14.81
C THR A 107 6.16 -24.88 13.42
N VAL A 108 7.39 -24.96 12.88
CA VAL A 108 7.62 -25.49 11.53
C VAL A 108 8.30 -26.85 11.63
N SER A 109 7.88 -27.82 10.81
CA SER A 109 8.51 -29.13 10.73
C SER A 109 9.94 -29.05 10.19
N ASP A 110 10.78 -30.06 10.49
CA ASP A 110 12.20 -30.10 10.10
C ASP A 110 12.40 -30.01 8.56
N ASP A 111 11.42 -30.42 7.76
CA ASP A 111 11.45 -30.30 6.29
C ASP A 111 10.98 -28.92 5.77
N GLY A 112 10.59 -28.00 6.68
CA GLY A 112 10.13 -26.67 6.33
C GLY A 112 8.76 -26.61 5.64
N LEU A 113 7.99 -27.71 5.62
CA LEU A 113 6.77 -27.79 4.84
C LEU A 113 5.49 -27.67 5.66
N THR A 114 5.49 -28.09 6.94
CA THR A 114 4.29 -28.11 7.76
C THR A 114 4.39 -27.10 8.89
N TYR A 115 3.42 -26.19 8.94
CA TYR A 115 3.28 -25.17 9.96
C TYR A 115 2.13 -25.57 10.90
N SER A 116 2.38 -25.60 12.22
CA SER A 116 1.39 -25.91 13.24
C SER A 116 1.02 -24.65 14.00
N PHE A 117 -0.27 -24.33 14.00
CA PHE A 117 -0.83 -23.10 14.53
C PHE A 117 -1.73 -23.38 15.73
N GLU A 118 -1.77 -22.41 16.66
CA GLU A 118 -2.69 -22.36 17.80
C GLU A 118 -3.31 -20.98 17.91
N LEU A 119 -4.66 -20.90 17.74
CA LEU A 119 -5.41 -19.66 17.93
C LEU A 119 -5.47 -19.27 19.40
N LYS A 120 -5.53 -17.96 19.68
CA LYS A 120 -5.88 -17.44 21.01
C LYS A 120 -7.29 -17.92 21.38
N ASP A 121 -7.48 -18.30 22.64
CA ASP A 121 -8.79 -18.60 23.18
C ASP A 121 -9.67 -17.34 23.21
N ASN A 122 -10.97 -17.50 22.93
CA ASN A 122 -11.97 -16.45 23.07
C ASN A 122 -11.81 -15.21 22.17
N VAL A 123 -11.16 -15.32 21.02
CA VAL A 123 -11.25 -14.28 19.99
C VAL A 123 -12.68 -14.23 19.50
N LYS A 124 -13.33 -13.07 19.64
CA LYS A 124 -14.69 -12.85 19.21
C LYS A 124 -14.73 -12.04 17.93
N PHE A 125 -15.68 -12.39 17.07
CA PHE A 125 -16.12 -11.51 16.01
C PHE A 125 -17.09 -10.44 16.55
N HIS A 126 -17.33 -9.39 15.77
CA HIS A 126 -18.19 -8.26 16.13
C HIS A 126 -19.64 -8.62 16.40
N ASP A 127 -20.13 -9.76 15.91
CA ASP A 127 -21.45 -10.31 16.17
C ASP A 127 -21.53 -11.13 17.49
N GLY A 128 -20.38 -11.29 18.16
CA GLY A 128 -20.23 -12.05 19.41
C GLY A 128 -19.95 -13.55 19.22
N SER A 129 -19.92 -14.07 17.99
CA SER A 129 -19.47 -15.44 17.70
C SER A 129 -17.97 -15.59 18.00
N THR A 130 -17.55 -16.80 18.37
CA THR A 130 -16.14 -17.10 18.66
C THR A 130 -15.46 -17.61 17.40
N MET A 131 -14.27 -17.09 17.12
CA MET A 131 -13.42 -17.54 16.02
C MET A 131 -12.93 -18.96 16.25
N THR A 132 -12.88 -19.75 15.19
CA THR A 132 -12.36 -21.13 15.20
C THR A 132 -11.42 -21.37 14.03
N ALA A 133 -10.69 -22.49 14.07
CA ALA A 133 -9.84 -22.93 12.96
C ALA A 133 -10.62 -23.19 11.65
N LYS A 134 -11.96 -23.37 11.71
CA LYS A 134 -12.80 -23.45 10.52
C LYS A 134 -12.92 -22.12 9.80
N ASP A 135 -13.03 -21.01 10.54
CA ASP A 135 -13.06 -19.67 9.95
C ASP A 135 -11.75 -19.36 9.23
N VAL A 136 -10.63 -19.85 9.76
CA VAL A 136 -9.31 -19.75 9.10
C VAL A 136 -9.29 -20.56 7.80
N GLN A 137 -9.72 -21.82 7.83
CA GLN A 137 -9.80 -22.67 6.64
C GLN A 137 -10.69 -22.05 5.58
N TYR A 138 -11.87 -21.58 5.97
CA TYR A 138 -12.82 -20.89 5.11
C TYR A 138 -12.18 -19.68 4.45
N SER A 139 -11.57 -18.81 5.24
CA SER A 139 -11.00 -17.54 4.76
C SER A 139 -9.87 -17.72 3.75
N LEU A 140 -8.92 -18.63 4.03
CA LEU A 140 -7.82 -18.93 3.09
C LEU A 140 -8.29 -19.65 1.82
N THR A 141 -9.29 -20.52 1.94
CA THR A 141 -9.90 -21.18 0.77
C THR A 141 -10.65 -20.16 -0.09
N ARG A 142 -11.44 -19.28 0.56
CA ARG A 142 -12.19 -18.23 -0.12
C ARG A 142 -11.28 -17.24 -0.86
N LEU A 143 -10.18 -16.81 -0.24
CA LEU A 143 -9.18 -15.96 -0.87
C LEU A 143 -8.73 -16.50 -2.24
N LEU A 144 -8.36 -17.78 -2.30
CA LEU A 144 -7.96 -18.44 -3.54
C LEU A 144 -9.11 -18.55 -4.53
N ALA A 145 -10.32 -18.88 -4.06
CA ALA A 145 -11.50 -18.98 -4.91
C ALA A 145 -11.93 -17.64 -5.52
N GLN A 146 -11.72 -16.51 -4.82
CA GLN A 146 -12.01 -15.16 -5.33
C GLN A 146 -10.96 -14.67 -6.34
N LYS A 147 -9.78 -15.29 -6.38
CA LYS A 147 -8.69 -14.99 -7.35
C LYS A 147 -8.10 -13.58 -7.23
N ALA A 148 -8.35 -12.89 -6.15
CA ALA A 148 -7.74 -11.61 -5.87
C ALA A 148 -6.40 -11.85 -5.15
N GLU A 149 -5.29 -11.37 -5.74
CA GLU A 149 -3.92 -11.45 -5.16
C GLU A 149 -3.53 -12.84 -4.63
N ALA A 150 -4.08 -13.90 -5.26
CA ALA A 150 -4.00 -15.27 -4.77
C ALA A 150 -2.68 -16.00 -5.12
N ASP A 151 -1.86 -15.45 -6.02
CA ASP A 151 -0.71 -16.13 -6.62
C ASP A 151 0.30 -16.67 -5.58
N SER A 152 0.45 -15.99 -4.46
CA SER A 152 1.37 -16.41 -3.41
C SER A 152 0.79 -17.47 -2.46
N PHE A 153 -0.55 -17.59 -2.39
CA PHE A 153 -1.22 -18.60 -1.55
C PHE A 153 -1.30 -19.98 -2.21
N VAL A 154 -0.98 -20.09 -3.51
CA VAL A 154 -0.87 -21.37 -4.22
C VAL A 154 0.28 -22.25 -3.70
N TYR A 155 1.16 -21.72 -2.85
CA TYR A 155 2.17 -22.52 -2.15
C TYR A 155 1.55 -23.47 -1.11
N ILE A 156 0.35 -23.21 -0.61
CA ILE A 156 -0.40 -24.16 0.22
C ILE A 156 -0.76 -25.39 -0.65
N GLU A 157 -0.55 -26.61 -0.14
CA GLU A 157 -0.92 -27.83 -0.85
C GLU A 157 -2.44 -27.84 -1.15
N GLY A 158 -2.80 -28.03 -2.42
CA GLY A 158 -4.19 -27.86 -2.91
C GLY A 158 -4.58 -26.44 -3.30
N GLY A 159 -3.70 -25.45 -3.09
CA GLY A 159 -4.01 -24.05 -3.40
C GLY A 159 -4.22 -23.78 -4.89
N GLN A 160 -3.41 -24.40 -5.75
CA GLN A 160 -3.58 -24.26 -7.21
C GLN A 160 -4.91 -24.85 -7.68
N GLU A 161 -5.31 -25.98 -7.13
CA GLU A 161 -6.56 -26.66 -7.46
C GLU A 161 -7.78 -25.82 -7.06
N VAL A 162 -7.72 -25.12 -5.93
CA VAL A 162 -8.77 -24.16 -5.51
C VAL A 162 -8.79 -22.95 -6.44
N LEU A 163 -7.64 -22.36 -6.74
CA LEU A 163 -7.51 -21.21 -7.67
C LEU A 163 -8.07 -21.55 -9.06
N ASP A 164 -7.81 -22.76 -9.57
CA ASP A 164 -8.30 -23.26 -10.86
C ASP A 164 -9.78 -23.67 -10.81
N GLY A 165 -10.39 -23.74 -9.62
CA GLY A 165 -11.77 -24.18 -9.41
C GLY A 165 -11.97 -25.67 -9.57
N THR A 166 -10.89 -26.47 -9.46
CA THR A 166 -10.94 -27.94 -9.54
C THR A 166 -11.08 -28.60 -8.16
N ALA A 167 -10.83 -27.85 -7.09
CA ALA A 167 -11.10 -28.21 -5.70
C ALA A 167 -11.87 -27.08 -4.98
N THR A 168 -12.59 -27.46 -3.92
CA THR A 168 -13.35 -26.53 -3.05
C THR A 168 -12.71 -26.35 -1.67
N GLU A 169 -11.66 -27.11 -1.39
CA GLU A 169 -10.95 -27.10 -0.11
C GLU A 169 -9.45 -27.22 -0.32
N LEU A 170 -8.68 -26.65 0.63
CA LEU A 170 -7.22 -26.76 0.66
C LEU A 170 -6.82 -28.12 1.23
N SER A 171 -6.26 -29.02 0.42
CA SER A 171 -5.82 -30.35 0.87
C SER A 171 -4.68 -30.29 1.90
N GLY A 172 -3.90 -29.20 1.91
CA GLY A 172 -2.84 -28.95 2.89
C GLY A 172 -3.34 -28.39 4.22
N PHE A 173 -4.63 -28.05 4.36
CA PHE A 173 -5.18 -27.57 5.62
C PHE A 173 -5.75 -28.74 6.41
N THR A 174 -5.30 -28.90 7.67
CA THR A 174 -5.81 -29.97 8.54
C THR A 174 -6.32 -29.36 9.85
N LEU A 175 -7.61 -29.50 10.11
CA LEU A 175 -8.24 -29.18 11.37
C LEU A 175 -7.86 -30.24 12.42
N VAL A 176 -7.33 -29.82 13.57
CA VAL A 176 -7.05 -30.71 14.71
C VAL A 176 -8.17 -30.60 15.73
N ASP A 177 -8.53 -29.35 16.10
CA ASP A 177 -9.68 -29.00 16.92
C ASP A 177 -10.12 -27.56 16.61
N ASP A 178 -10.93 -26.93 17.48
CA ASP A 178 -11.46 -25.58 17.24
C ASP A 178 -10.38 -24.49 17.24
N THR A 179 -9.23 -24.73 17.87
CA THR A 179 -8.13 -23.76 17.98
C THR A 179 -6.82 -24.22 17.35
N HIS A 180 -6.65 -25.52 17.09
CA HIS A 180 -5.43 -26.06 16.52
C HIS A 180 -5.64 -26.55 15.10
N PHE A 181 -4.69 -26.18 14.22
CA PHE A 181 -4.68 -26.61 12.82
C PHE A 181 -3.27 -26.65 12.27
N THR A 182 -3.09 -27.32 11.15
CA THR A 182 -1.82 -27.29 10.39
C THR A 182 -2.04 -26.84 8.96
N ILE A 183 -1.04 -26.15 8.41
CA ILE A 183 -0.97 -25.80 7.00
C ILE A 183 0.28 -26.44 6.42
N LYS A 184 0.13 -27.26 5.38
CA LYS A 184 1.21 -27.89 4.65
C LYS A 184 1.42 -27.18 3.32
N LEU A 185 2.67 -26.83 3.03
CA LEU A 185 3.10 -26.26 1.77
C LEU A 185 3.54 -27.35 0.80
N ARG A 186 3.35 -27.12 -0.51
CA ARG A 186 3.85 -28.01 -1.59
C ARG A 186 5.36 -27.92 -1.79
N GLN A 187 5.98 -26.86 -1.35
CA GLN A 187 7.42 -26.61 -1.34
C GLN A 187 7.77 -25.60 -0.26
N VAL A 188 9.03 -25.55 0.17
CA VAL A 188 9.50 -24.53 1.11
C VAL A 188 9.30 -23.15 0.47
N TYR A 189 8.76 -22.25 1.26
CA TYR A 189 8.57 -20.85 0.89
C TYR A 189 8.85 -19.96 2.11
N SER A 190 10.02 -19.35 2.16
CA SER A 190 10.51 -18.57 3.31
C SER A 190 9.57 -17.43 3.72
N SER A 191 8.89 -16.84 2.74
CA SER A 191 8.00 -15.69 2.95
C SER A 191 6.57 -16.09 3.31
N PHE A 192 6.28 -17.36 3.65
CA PHE A 192 4.92 -17.82 3.89
C PHE A 192 4.23 -17.04 5.03
N LEU A 193 4.91 -16.80 6.14
CA LEU A 193 4.32 -16.02 7.25
C LEU A 193 4.09 -14.56 6.86
N ASN A 194 4.99 -13.96 6.09
CA ASN A 194 4.81 -12.60 5.57
C ASN A 194 3.57 -12.51 4.64
N MET A 195 3.27 -13.58 3.89
CA MET A 195 2.04 -13.65 3.09
C MET A 195 0.79 -13.62 3.96
N LEU A 196 0.82 -14.30 5.11
CA LEU A 196 -0.28 -14.30 6.07
C LEU A 196 -0.46 -12.96 6.80
N CYS A 197 0.50 -12.03 6.73
CA CYS A 197 0.38 -10.66 7.27
C CYS A 197 -0.48 -9.76 6.37
N GLN A 198 -0.71 -10.14 5.11
CA GLN A 198 -1.38 -9.27 4.17
C GLN A 198 -2.89 -9.22 4.43
N PHE A 199 -3.48 -8.04 4.24
CA PHE A 199 -4.90 -7.82 4.53
C PHE A 199 -5.85 -8.74 3.75
N TYR A 200 -5.44 -9.33 2.61
CA TYR A 200 -6.24 -10.35 1.92
C TYR A 200 -6.39 -11.65 2.74
N ALA A 201 -5.41 -11.95 3.62
CA ALA A 201 -5.45 -13.10 4.52
C ALA A 201 -6.27 -12.84 5.80
N SER A 202 -7.09 -11.78 5.82
CA SER A 202 -8.03 -11.50 6.91
C SER A 202 -8.95 -12.68 7.18
N ILE A 203 -9.17 -12.96 8.47
CA ILE A 203 -10.04 -14.05 8.89
C ILE A 203 -11.47 -13.56 9.02
N TYR A 204 -12.38 -14.17 8.26
CA TYR A 204 -13.79 -13.84 8.21
C TYR A 204 -14.62 -14.89 8.97
N PRO A 205 -15.71 -14.49 9.65
CA PRO A 205 -16.67 -15.42 10.21
C PRO A 205 -17.44 -16.13 9.07
N GLU A 206 -17.18 -17.43 8.86
CA GLU A 206 -17.77 -18.23 7.79
C GLU A 206 -19.29 -18.03 7.68
N ALA A 207 -20.00 -18.22 8.80
CA ALA A 207 -21.46 -18.15 8.82
C ALA A 207 -22.02 -16.79 8.41
N ALA A 208 -21.38 -15.68 8.84
CA ALA A 208 -21.85 -14.33 8.49
C ALA A 208 -21.49 -13.98 7.05
N CYS A 209 -20.30 -14.35 6.58
CA CYS A 209 -19.87 -14.13 5.21
C CYS A 209 -20.76 -14.89 4.21
N GLU A 210 -21.07 -16.16 4.48
CA GLU A 210 -21.98 -16.97 3.64
C GLU A 210 -23.41 -16.44 3.67
N ALA A 211 -23.91 -15.99 4.82
CA ALA A 211 -25.25 -15.43 4.94
C ALA A 211 -25.40 -14.12 4.14
N ALA A 212 -24.36 -13.28 4.10
CA ALA A 212 -24.33 -12.05 3.31
C ALA A 212 -24.14 -12.34 1.80
N GLY A 213 -23.43 -13.42 1.44
CA GLY A 213 -23.20 -13.79 0.05
C GLY A 213 -22.55 -12.67 -0.76
N SER A 214 -23.22 -12.23 -1.85
CA SER A 214 -22.74 -11.13 -2.70
C SER A 214 -22.74 -9.75 -2.03
N ASP A 215 -23.43 -9.60 -0.92
CA ASP A 215 -23.52 -8.34 -0.20
C ASP A 215 -22.42 -8.19 0.87
N TRP A 216 -21.58 -9.22 1.05
CA TRP A 216 -20.42 -9.15 1.93
C TRP A 216 -19.46 -8.04 1.51
N GLY A 217 -19.08 -7.19 2.46
CA GLY A 217 -18.23 -6.03 2.21
C GLY A 217 -18.95 -4.79 1.67
N THR A 218 -20.29 -4.80 1.57
CA THR A 218 -21.08 -3.66 1.13
C THR A 218 -22.01 -3.13 2.23
N GLY A 219 -22.28 -1.83 2.24
CA GLY A 219 -23.06 -1.20 3.29
C GLY A 219 -22.45 -1.47 4.66
N THR A 220 -23.23 -2.07 5.57
CA THR A 220 -22.77 -2.51 6.90
C THR A 220 -22.60 -4.04 7.00
N ASN A 221 -22.63 -4.78 5.89
CA ASN A 221 -22.49 -6.23 5.88
C ASN A 221 -21.01 -6.65 5.89
N PHE A 222 -20.27 -6.15 6.85
CA PHE A 222 -18.86 -6.51 7.03
C PHE A 222 -18.51 -6.49 8.52
N ILE A 223 -18.09 -7.63 9.03
CA ILE A 223 -17.69 -7.81 10.42
C ILE A 223 -16.38 -8.60 10.49
N GLY A 224 -15.60 -8.37 11.51
CA GLY A 224 -14.34 -9.07 11.78
C GLY A 224 -14.09 -9.21 13.26
N SER A 225 -12.84 -9.46 13.63
CA SER A 225 -12.35 -9.59 15.00
C SER A 225 -11.58 -8.35 15.48
N GLY A 226 -11.41 -7.35 14.60
CA GLY A 226 -10.53 -6.21 14.83
C GLY A 226 -10.99 -5.24 15.92
N PRO A 227 -10.15 -4.24 16.25
CA PRO A 227 -10.39 -3.31 17.34
C PRO A 227 -11.60 -2.39 17.15
N TYR A 228 -12.06 -2.22 15.91
CA TYR A 228 -13.20 -1.35 15.59
C TYR A 228 -14.25 -2.08 14.78
N LYS A 229 -15.52 -1.75 15.05
CA LYS A 229 -16.70 -2.26 14.34
C LYS A 229 -17.23 -1.23 13.35
N LEU A 230 -17.70 -1.68 12.22
CA LEU A 230 -18.42 -0.84 11.26
C LEU A 230 -19.78 -0.49 11.83
N GLU A 231 -19.97 0.77 12.19
CA GLU A 231 -21.24 1.30 12.73
C GLU A 231 -22.16 1.78 11.61
N SER A 232 -21.61 2.57 10.70
CA SER A 232 -22.33 3.08 9.54
C SER A 232 -21.42 3.25 8.34
N ASN A 233 -22.01 3.15 7.16
CA ASN A 233 -21.37 3.43 5.89
C ASN A 233 -22.34 4.18 4.99
N ASP A 234 -22.02 5.44 4.70
CA ASP A 234 -22.62 6.19 3.59
C ASP A 234 -21.55 6.21 2.48
N ASP A 235 -21.75 5.35 1.48
CA ASP A 235 -20.78 5.06 0.42
C ASP A 235 -20.23 6.32 -0.30
N SER A 236 -20.86 7.46 -0.12
CA SER A 236 -20.50 8.70 -0.80
C SER A 236 -19.86 9.76 0.09
N THR A 237 -20.01 9.67 1.41
CA THR A 237 -19.63 10.76 2.31
C THR A 237 -18.80 10.34 3.52
N GLU A 238 -19.18 9.24 4.21
CA GLU A 238 -18.61 8.93 5.51
C GLU A 238 -18.75 7.45 5.88
N VAL A 239 -17.72 6.96 6.57
CA VAL A 239 -17.74 5.68 7.30
C VAL A 239 -17.46 5.94 8.77
N VAL A 240 -18.26 5.38 9.66
CA VAL A 240 -18.06 5.47 11.11
C VAL A 240 -17.65 4.11 11.66
N LEU A 241 -16.54 4.09 12.36
CA LEU A 241 -16.02 2.93 13.09
C LEU A 241 -16.13 3.18 14.59
N LYS A 242 -16.66 2.23 15.34
CA LYS A 242 -16.76 2.28 16.81
C LYS A 242 -15.85 1.28 17.48
N ALA A 243 -15.26 1.66 18.60
CA ALA A 243 -14.46 0.77 19.41
C ALA A 243 -15.21 -0.53 19.74
N PHE A 244 -14.53 -1.67 19.62
CA PHE A 244 -15.04 -2.98 20.01
C PHE A 244 -14.66 -3.25 21.48
N ASP A 245 -15.64 -3.15 22.39
CA ASP A 245 -15.38 -3.30 23.82
C ASP A 245 -14.87 -4.70 24.21
N ASP A 246 -15.28 -5.75 23.48
CA ASP A 246 -14.88 -7.15 23.68
C ASP A 246 -13.63 -7.54 22.85
N TYR A 247 -12.87 -6.57 22.35
CA TYR A 247 -11.65 -6.83 21.58
C TYR A 247 -10.64 -7.64 22.40
N HIS A 248 -10.07 -8.68 21.79
CA HIS A 248 -9.25 -9.68 22.51
C HIS A 248 -7.96 -9.14 23.15
N GLU A 249 -7.47 -7.97 22.71
CA GLU A 249 -6.32 -7.30 23.33
C GLU A 249 -6.73 -6.13 24.23
N GLY A 250 -8.03 -5.99 24.50
CA GLY A 250 -8.59 -4.92 25.31
C GLY A 250 -9.12 -3.75 24.46
N LYS A 251 -9.99 -2.94 25.08
CA LYS A 251 -10.62 -1.81 24.38
C LYS A 251 -9.57 -0.87 23.78
N PRO A 252 -9.69 -0.49 22.49
CA PRO A 252 -8.80 0.48 21.84
C PRO A 252 -8.91 1.88 22.49
N GLY A 253 -7.87 2.70 22.31
CA GLY A 253 -7.78 4.00 22.97
C GLY A 253 -8.67 5.10 22.40
N LEU A 254 -9.18 4.94 21.17
CA LEU A 254 -10.18 5.84 20.59
C LEU A 254 -11.56 5.19 20.70
N ASP A 255 -12.60 5.98 20.99
CA ASP A 255 -13.97 5.50 21.06
C ASP A 255 -14.62 5.38 19.68
N GLU A 256 -14.20 6.25 18.74
CA GLU A 256 -14.81 6.36 17.42
C GLU A 256 -13.81 6.91 16.40
N ILE A 257 -13.98 6.50 15.16
CA ILE A 257 -13.21 7.00 14.01
C ILE A 257 -14.22 7.36 12.91
N ASP A 258 -14.27 8.65 12.57
CA ASP A 258 -15.09 9.18 11.48
C ASP A 258 -14.19 9.32 10.25
N VAL A 259 -14.43 8.54 9.21
CA VAL A 259 -13.68 8.63 7.96
C VAL A 259 -14.53 9.34 6.93
N LEU A 260 -14.11 10.55 6.59
CA LEU A 260 -14.80 11.44 5.67
C LEU A 260 -14.20 11.33 4.26
N TYR A 261 -15.03 11.09 3.27
CA TYR A 261 -14.65 11.06 1.87
C TYR A 261 -14.53 12.47 1.31
N ILE A 262 -13.31 12.89 1.00
CA ILE A 262 -12.96 14.22 0.50
C ILE A 262 -11.92 14.06 -0.60
N ASP A 263 -12.34 13.99 -1.86
CA ASP A 263 -11.48 13.63 -2.99
C ASP A 263 -10.40 14.68 -3.29
N ASP A 264 -10.72 15.97 -3.14
CA ASP A 264 -9.76 17.04 -3.42
C ASP A 264 -8.78 17.28 -2.25
N ALA A 265 -7.49 17.12 -2.52
CA ALA A 265 -6.42 17.23 -1.51
C ALA A 265 -6.34 18.64 -0.88
N ASN A 266 -6.65 19.71 -1.64
CA ASN A 266 -6.66 21.06 -1.06
C ASN A 266 -7.85 21.22 -0.09
N THR A 267 -9.00 20.62 -0.42
CA THR A 267 -10.16 20.60 0.46
C THR A 267 -9.88 19.82 1.73
N ARG A 268 -9.21 18.66 1.66
CA ARG A 268 -8.76 17.93 2.87
C ARG A 268 -7.89 18.82 3.77
N MET A 269 -6.89 19.47 3.19
CA MET A 269 -6.01 20.36 3.96
C MET A 269 -6.71 21.58 4.52
N MET A 270 -7.72 22.13 3.83
CA MET A 270 -8.55 23.20 4.39
C MET A 270 -9.37 22.73 5.59
N ASN A 271 -9.98 21.54 5.50
CA ASN A 271 -10.72 20.94 6.62
C ASN A 271 -9.79 20.64 7.81
N TYR A 272 -8.56 20.17 7.56
CA TYR A 272 -7.57 20.02 8.60
C TYR A 272 -7.27 21.35 9.30
N LYS A 273 -7.01 22.42 8.57
CA LYS A 273 -6.75 23.75 9.13
C LYS A 273 -7.92 24.32 9.93
N ASN A 274 -9.14 24.04 9.50
CA ASN A 274 -10.37 24.48 10.19
C ASN A 274 -10.68 23.65 11.46
N GLY A 275 -10.07 22.47 11.61
CA GLY A 275 -10.35 21.54 12.69
C GLY A 275 -11.51 20.59 12.41
N ASP A 276 -11.94 20.48 11.15
CA ASP A 276 -13.02 19.58 10.73
C ASP A 276 -12.54 18.14 10.59
N ILE A 277 -11.22 17.94 10.31
CA ILE A 277 -10.52 16.64 10.35
C ILE A 277 -9.21 16.73 11.13
N ASP A 278 -8.70 15.59 11.58
CA ASP A 278 -7.52 15.47 12.42
C ASP A 278 -6.35 14.78 11.72
N LEU A 279 -6.62 14.02 10.68
CA LEU A 279 -5.64 13.23 9.92
C LEU A 279 -5.99 13.25 8.44
N CYS A 280 -5.00 13.50 7.58
CA CYS A 280 -5.12 13.24 6.15
C CYS A 280 -3.75 13.15 5.46
N PHE A 281 -3.68 12.36 4.38
CA PHE A 281 -2.61 12.49 3.39
C PHE A 281 -2.84 13.69 2.48
N PHE A 282 -1.75 14.27 1.98
CA PHE A 282 -1.82 15.33 0.98
C PHE A 282 -0.74 15.13 -0.12
N SER A 283 -0.92 15.79 -1.24
CA SER A 283 -0.02 15.67 -2.38
C SER A 283 1.34 16.32 -2.11
N THR A 284 2.43 15.69 -2.53
CA THR A 284 3.78 16.26 -2.50
C THR A 284 3.88 17.60 -3.26
N SER A 285 3.02 17.83 -4.24
CA SER A 285 2.94 19.12 -4.96
C SER A 285 2.53 20.30 -4.07
N LEU A 286 1.90 20.04 -2.92
CA LEU A 286 1.47 21.03 -1.94
C LEU A 286 2.50 21.21 -0.79
N LEU A 287 3.53 20.38 -0.76
CA LEU A 287 4.44 20.28 0.36
C LEU A 287 5.16 21.61 0.68
N GLU A 288 5.71 22.28 -0.33
CA GLU A 288 6.39 23.57 -0.13
C GLU A 288 5.44 24.65 0.41
N GLN A 289 4.19 24.65 -0.05
CA GLN A 289 3.17 25.57 0.47
C GLN A 289 2.92 25.34 1.96
N TYR A 290 2.78 24.08 2.40
CA TYR A 290 2.45 23.77 3.79
C TYR A 290 3.66 23.78 4.72
N LYS A 291 4.86 23.55 4.22
CA LYS A 291 6.11 23.82 4.96
C LYS A 291 6.27 25.30 5.33
N ALA A 292 5.73 26.20 4.50
CA ALA A 292 5.74 27.65 4.76
C ALA A 292 4.53 28.13 5.60
N ASP A 293 3.55 27.28 5.90
CA ASP A 293 2.35 27.63 6.65
C ASP A 293 2.51 27.35 8.14
N ASP A 294 2.60 28.40 8.96
CA ASP A 294 2.79 28.32 10.42
C ASP A 294 1.67 27.54 11.13
N ALA A 295 0.49 27.39 10.52
CA ALA A 295 -0.62 26.64 11.09
C ALA A 295 -0.51 25.12 10.89
N VAL A 296 0.39 24.65 10.01
CA VAL A 296 0.44 23.24 9.57
C VAL A 296 1.86 22.65 9.63
N LYS A 297 2.89 23.46 9.40
CA LYS A 297 4.28 23.01 9.19
C LYS A 297 4.81 22.05 10.25
N ASP A 298 4.41 22.25 11.52
CA ASP A 298 4.85 21.44 12.66
C ASP A 298 4.04 20.15 12.87
N ASP A 299 3.01 19.93 12.05
CA ASP A 299 2.13 18.74 12.07
C ASP A 299 2.42 17.81 10.88
N ILE A 300 3.34 18.21 9.97
CA ILE A 300 3.70 17.41 8.79
C ILE A 300 4.60 16.26 9.22
N VAL A 301 4.16 15.05 8.88
CA VAL A 301 4.88 13.80 9.08
C VAL A 301 5.03 13.10 7.74
N TYR A 302 6.04 12.25 7.61
CA TYR A 302 6.29 11.48 6.39
C TYR A 302 6.15 9.99 6.65
N TYR A 303 5.44 9.33 5.74
CA TYR A 303 5.38 7.89 5.65
C TYR A 303 6.20 7.42 4.45
N THR A 304 7.01 6.39 4.62
CA THR A 304 7.79 5.77 3.54
C THR A 304 7.09 4.47 3.11
N PRO A 305 6.34 4.48 2.00
CA PRO A 305 5.71 3.27 1.50
C PRO A 305 6.73 2.26 0.99
N GLY A 306 6.33 1.00 0.82
CA GLY A 306 7.13 -0.05 0.17
C GLY A 306 7.28 0.21 -1.33
N SER A 307 7.90 1.32 -1.71
CA SER A 307 7.96 1.79 -3.10
C SER A 307 9.35 2.27 -3.48
N THR A 308 9.73 2.02 -4.72
CA THR A 308 10.97 2.55 -5.31
C THR A 308 10.67 3.20 -6.65
N GLN A 309 11.12 4.45 -6.82
CA GLN A 309 11.19 5.08 -8.12
C GLN A 309 12.53 4.79 -8.78
N PHE A 310 12.49 4.31 -10.00
CA PHE A 310 13.69 3.93 -10.76
C PHE A 310 13.53 4.20 -12.25
N VAL A 311 14.65 4.23 -12.96
CA VAL A 311 14.65 4.20 -14.42
C VAL A 311 14.67 2.76 -14.88
N ASN A 312 13.62 2.36 -15.57
CA ASN A 312 13.58 1.11 -16.33
C ASN A 312 14.21 1.32 -17.70
N LEU A 313 15.20 0.52 -18.02
CA LEU A 313 15.88 0.47 -19.31
C LEU A 313 15.47 -0.79 -20.06
N ASN A 314 15.19 -0.67 -21.35
CA ASN A 314 14.97 -1.82 -22.22
C ASN A 314 16.33 -2.39 -22.63
N LEU A 315 16.72 -3.53 -22.03
CA LEU A 315 18.04 -4.12 -22.24
C LEU A 315 18.20 -4.79 -23.63
N ASN A 316 17.14 -4.87 -24.44
CA ASN A 316 17.24 -5.24 -25.85
C ASN A 316 17.73 -4.07 -26.72
N GLU A 317 17.66 -2.85 -26.22
CA GLU A 317 18.14 -1.69 -26.96
C GLU A 317 19.68 -1.67 -27.02
N PRO A 318 20.29 -1.50 -28.20
CA PRO A 318 21.74 -1.63 -28.39
C PRO A 318 22.57 -0.75 -27.45
N GLN A 319 22.12 0.46 -27.17
CA GLN A 319 22.81 1.43 -26.29
C GLN A 319 22.83 1.01 -24.83
N PHE A 320 21.96 0.09 -24.39
CA PHE A 320 21.87 -0.35 -23.01
C PHE A 320 22.41 -1.78 -22.77
N GLN A 321 22.93 -2.46 -23.81
CA GLN A 321 23.45 -3.82 -23.66
C GLN A 321 24.75 -3.88 -22.85
N ASP A 322 25.62 -2.86 -22.97
CA ASP A 322 26.86 -2.78 -22.19
C ASP A 322 26.58 -2.27 -20.75
N ALA A 323 26.89 -3.08 -19.75
CA ALA A 323 26.70 -2.74 -18.35
C ALA A 323 27.46 -1.47 -17.91
N ARG A 324 28.60 -1.15 -18.56
CA ARG A 324 29.37 0.07 -18.28
C ARG A 324 28.58 1.33 -18.63
N VAL A 325 27.77 1.29 -19.68
CA VAL A 325 26.86 2.39 -20.06
C VAL A 325 25.80 2.56 -19.00
N ARG A 326 25.16 1.49 -18.56
CA ARG A 326 24.14 1.53 -17.51
C ARG A 326 24.70 2.02 -16.18
N GLN A 327 25.92 1.56 -15.84
CA GLN A 327 26.69 2.04 -14.68
C GLN A 327 26.97 3.54 -14.77
N ALA A 328 27.40 4.03 -15.92
CA ALA A 328 27.66 5.46 -16.15
C ALA A 328 26.38 6.30 -15.96
N LEU A 329 25.24 5.83 -16.49
CA LEU A 329 23.95 6.50 -16.28
C LEU A 329 23.57 6.56 -14.80
N SER A 330 23.85 5.51 -14.01
CA SER A 330 23.59 5.50 -12.57
C SER A 330 24.52 6.43 -11.80
N LEU A 331 25.83 6.42 -12.10
CA LEU A 331 26.84 7.25 -11.45
C LEU A 331 26.67 8.76 -11.72
N ALA A 332 26.00 9.13 -12.82
CA ALA A 332 25.73 10.52 -13.15
C ALA A 332 24.68 11.19 -12.25
N ILE A 333 23.92 10.44 -11.47
CA ILE A 333 22.74 10.96 -10.74
C ILE A 333 23.13 11.35 -9.32
N ASN A 334 23.02 12.64 -8.99
CA ASN A 334 23.10 13.14 -7.61
C ASN A 334 21.74 12.95 -6.92
N ARG A 335 21.55 11.77 -6.32
CA ARG A 335 20.26 11.37 -5.71
C ARG A 335 19.86 12.25 -4.53
N GLN A 336 20.85 12.68 -3.72
CA GLN A 336 20.59 13.57 -2.60
C GLN A 336 20.06 14.92 -3.08
N GLU A 337 20.74 15.55 -4.05
CA GLU A 337 20.31 16.82 -4.63
C GLU A 337 18.91 16.71 -5.28
N LEU A 338 18.65 15.60 -5.99
CA LEU A 338 17.36 15.34 -6.62
C LEU A 338 16.25 15.26 -5.55
N CYS A 339 16.46 14.50 -4.48
CA CYS A 339 15.51 14.40 -3.38
C CYS A 339 15.25 15.76 -2.70
N ASP A 340 16.30 16.53 -2.44
CA ASP A 340 16.20 17.79 -1.72
C ASP A 340 15.55 18.90 -2.57
N THR A 341 15.82 18.93 -3.89
CA THR A 341 15.40 20.04 -4.77
C THR A 341 14.20 19.72 -5.63
N VAL A 342 14.25 18.64 -6.41
CA VAL A 342 13.18 18.28 -7.37
C VAL A 342 11.98 17.69 -6.64
N LEU A 343 12.24 16.88 -5.61
CA LEU A 343 11.22 16.19 -4.82
C LEU A 343 10.88 16.92 -3.50
N SER A 344 11.45 18.14 -3.31
CA SER A 344 11.15 19.01 -2.16
C SER A 344 11.36 18.32 -0.80
N GLY A 345 12.26 17.34 -0.72
CA GLY A 345 12.52 16.53 0.48
C GLY A 345 11.40 15.53 0.81
N ALA A 346 10.55 15.19 -0.16
CA ALA A 346 9.54 14.14 -0.03
C ALA A 346 10.01 12.79 -0.60
N ALA A 347 11.29 12.51 -0.49
CA ALA A 347 11.89 11.25 -0.89
C ALA A 347 13.23 11.01 -0.17
N LEU A 348 13.63 9.75 -0.09
CA LEU A 348 14.95 9.34 0.41
C LEU A 348 15.82 8.87 -0.76
N PRO A 349 17.13 9.19 -0.76
CA PRO A 349 18.04 8.71 -1.79
C PRO A 349 18.26 7.19 -1.67
N CYS A 350 18.16 6.45 -2.78
CA CYS A 350 18.30 5.00 -2.79
C CYS A 350 19.70 4.52 -2.40
N THR A 351 19.76 3.49 -1.55
CA THR A 351 20.95 2.70 -1.27
C THR A 351 20.95 1.36 -2.03
N GLY A 352 19.80 0.92 -2.54
CA GLY A 352 19.55 -0.30 -3.31
C GLY A 352 18.21 -0.17 -4.02
N PHE A 353 17.68 -1.30 -4.48
CA PHE A 353 16.32 -1.32 -5.03
C PHE A 353 15.26 -1.44 -3.92
N ILE A 354 15.54 -2.22 -2.87
CA ILE A 354 14.59 -2.48 -1.78
C ILE A 354 14.61 -1.31 -0.79
N PRO A 355 13.46 -0.62 -0.52
CA PRO A 355 13.41 0.46 0.44
C PRO A 355 13.47 -0.05 1.89
N PRO A 356 13.86 0.80 2.87
CA PRO A 356 13.99 0.40 4.28
C PRO A 356 12.66 0.00 4.93
N SER A 357 11.53 0.36 4.33
CA SER A 357 10.19 -0.06 4.75
C SER A 357 9.78 -1.46 4.26
N VAL A 358 10.68 -2.20 3.63
CA VAL A 358 10.43 -3.55 3.09
C VAL A 358 11.42 -4.53 3.70
N THR A 359 10.97 -5.75 4.00
CA THR A 359 11.80 -6.77 4.66
C THR A 359 13.04 -7.10 3.84
N ASN A 360 14.12 -7.47 4.54
CA ASN A 360 15.39 -7.88 3.93
C ASN A 360 16.05 -6.79 3.06
N SER A 361 15.78 -5.50 3.33
CA SER A 361 16.56 -4.40 2.77
C SER A 361 18.00 -4.42 3.26
N ASP A 362 18.94 -3.88 2.47
CA ASP A 362 20.36 -3.75 2.86
C ASP A 362 20.56 -2.50 3.74
N GLU A 363 20.23 -2.62 5.03
CA GLU A 363 20.27 -1.51 6.00
C GLU A 363 21.66 -0.87 6.17
N GLY A 364 22.72 -1.62 5.84
CA GLY A 364 24.10 -1.16 5.94
C GLY A 364 24.64 -0.53 4.66
N ALA A 365 23.87 -0.50 3.58
CA ALA A 365 24.34 0.01 2.30
C ALA A 365 24.42 1.55 2.29
N GLU A 366 25.50 2.06 1.71
CA GLU A 366 25.64 3.49 1.40
C GLU A 366 24.77 3.88 0.20
N VAL A 367 24.37 5.15 0.13
CA VAL A 367 23.66 5.74 -1.03
C VAL A 367 24.42 5.39 -2.30
N LEU A 368 23.68 5.06 -3.37
CA LEU A 368 24.28 4.73 -4.67
C LEU A 368 25.18 5.86 -5.13
N GLU A 369 26.41 5.49 -5.52
CA GLU A 369 27.52 6.41 -5.80
C GLU A 369 27.15 7.48 -6.84
N TYR A 370 27.59 8.71 -6.59
CA TYR A 370 27.56 9.83 -7.54
C TYR A 370 28.98 10.19 -7.94
N ASP A 371 29.38 9.90 -9.16
CA ASP A 371 30.69 10.23 -9.73
C ASP A 371 30.58 10.45 -11.25
N PRO A 372 30.30 11.72 -11.68
CA PRO A 372 30.15 12.02 -13.09
C PRO A 372 31.48 11.93 -13.88
N ASP A 373 32.65 12.00 -13.21
CA ASP A 373 33.94 11.83 -13.89
C ASP A 373 34.19 10.37 -14.23
N LYS A 374 33.93 9.47 -13.28
CA LYS A 374 33.95 8.01 -13.50
C LYS A 374 32.90 7.59 -14.54
N ALA A 375 31.71 8.23 -14.54
CA ALA A 375 30.68 7.98 -15.55
C ALA A 375 31.19 8.28 -16.97
N ARG A 376 31.83 9.44 -17.17
CA ARG A 376 32.45 9.78 -18.48
C ARG A 376 33.53 8.78 -18.89
N ALA A 377 34.42 8.41 -17.96
CA ALA A 377 35.46 7.42 -18.24
C ALA A 377 34.90 6.08 -18.67
N LEU A 378 33.83 5.59 -18.04
CA LEU A 378 33.16 4.34 -18.42
C LEU A 378 32.52 4.41 -19.82
N LEU A 379 31.93 5.56 -20.20
CA LEU A 379 31.41 5.74 -21.55
C LEU A 379 32.52 5.73 -22.60
N GLU A 380 33.67 6.36 -22.32
CA GLU A 380 34.85 6.32 -23.18
C GLU A 380 35.41 4.89 -23.32
N GLU A 381 35.53 4.16 -22.21
CA GLU A 381 36.01 2.74 -22.21
C GLU A 381 35.05 1.81 -22.96
N ALA A 382 33.73 2.09 -22.90
CA ALA A 382 32.71 1.37 -23.66
C ALA A 382 32.67 1.76 -25.13
N GLY A 383 33.40 2.82 -25.55
CA GLY A 383 33.29 3.40 -26.91
C GLY A 383 31.90 4.01 -27.20
N ALA A 384 31.18 4.42 -26.15
CA ALA A 384 29.79 4.84 -26.18
C ALA A 384 29.68 6.37 -26.01
N THR A 385 30.36 7.13 -26.90
CA THR A 385 30.46 8.59 -26.81
C THR A 385 29.27 9.36 -27.42
N ASP A 386 28.45 8.68 -28.20
CA ASP A 386 27.30 9.28 -28.92
C ASP A 386 25.97 8.62 -28.53
N ILE A 387 25.76 8.39 -27.25
CA ILE A 387 24.50 7.79 -26.78
C ILE A 387 23.35 8.77 -26.92
N SER A 388 22.28 8.33 -27.60
CA SER A 388 21.03 9.06 -27.69
C SER A 388 19.85 8.09 -27.57
N PHE A 389 18.84 8.48 -26.80
CA PHE A 389 17.59 7.72 -26.64
C PHE A 389 16.43 8.62 -26.23
N THR A 390 15.21 8.12 -26.44
CA THR A 390 13.99 8.77 -25.99
C THR A 390 13.46 8.06 -24.72
N ALA A 391 13.29 8.81 -23.64
CA ALA A 391 12.59 8.35 -22.44
C ALA A 391 11.12 8.74 -22.54
N GLN A 392 10.25 7.74 -22.50
CA GLN A 392 8.80 7.92 -22.57
C GLN A 392 8.20 7.84 -21.16
N VAL A 393 7.59 8.93 -20.72
CA VAL A 393 7.13 9.06 -19.32
C VAL A 393 5.68 9.54 -19.24
N ARG A 394 5.03 9.28 -18.11
CA ARG A 394 3.74 9.88 -17.78
C ARG A 394 3.95 11.32 -17.29
N SER A 395 2.92 12.15 -17.35
CA SER A 395 3.00 13.57 -16.92
C SER A 395 3.50 13.72 -15.48
N GLN A 396 3.10 12.83 -14.57
CA GLN A 396 3.51 12.85 -13.17
C GLN A 396 5.01 12.57 -12.97
N ASP A 397 5.63 11.84 -13.89
CA ASP A 397 7.04 11.41 -13.81
C ASP A 397 7.98 12.37 -14.57
N GLN A 398 7.43 13.36 -15.28
CA GLN A 398 8.17 14.25 -16.16
C GLN A 398 9.25 15.05 -15.43
N ALA A 399 8.94 15.59 -14.23
CA ALA A 399 9.88 16.43 -13.50
C ALA A 399 11.18 15.68 -13.13
N VAL A 400 11.04 14.45 -12.66
CA VAL A 400 12.17 13.57 -12.33
C VAL A 400 12.97 13.26 -13.59
N MET A 401 12.32 12.85 -14.67
CA MET A 401 13.03 12.50 -15.92
C MET A 401 13.77 13.70 -16.52
N VAL A 402 13.22 14.92 -16.42
CA VAL A 402 13.92 16.15 -16.88
C VAL A 402 15.16 16.44 -16.03
N ALA A 403 15.11 16.18 -14.73
CA ALA A 403 16.30 16.28 -13.87
C ALA A 403 17.36 15.24 -14.27
N LEU A 404 16.95 13.99 -14.50
CA LEU A 404 17.84 12.93 -14.98
C LEU A 404 18.45 13.25 -16.34
N GLN A 405 17.67 13.79 -17.28
CA GLN A 405 18.16 14.29 -18.57
C GLN A 405 19.30 15.31 -18.37
N SER A 406 19.18 16.22 -17.39
CA SER A 406 20.21 17.21 -17.08
C SER A 406 21.50 16.56 -16.60
N TYR A 407 21.42 15.58 -15.67
CA TYR A 407 22.57 14.83 -15.18
C TYR A 407 23.25 14.05 -16.31
N TRP A 408 22.50 13.37 -17.17
CA TRP A 408 23.04 12.60 -18.30
C TRP A 408 23.66 13.48 -19.37
N SER A 409 23.06 14.66 -19.64
CA SER A 409 23.65 15.66 -20.54
C SER A 409 25.04 16.13 -20.07
N ALA A 410 25.24 16.24 -18.76
CA ALA A 410 26.54 16.62 -18.18
C ALA A 410 27.66 15.59 -18.41
N ILE A 411 27.32 14.33 -18.71
CA ILE A 411 28.26 13.26 -19.06
C ILE A 411 28.27 12.95 -20.56
N GLY A 412 27.59 13.76 -21.38
CA GLY A 412 27.59 13.63 -22.85
C GLY A 412 26.53 12.68 -23.41
N VAL A 413 25.55 12.25 -22.62
CA VAL A 413 24.42 11.41 -23.08
C VAL A 413 23.23 12.29 -23.44
N ASN A 414 22.65 12.08 -24.62
CA ASN A 414 21.48 12.79 -25.09
C ASN A 414 20.19 11.98 -24.83
N CYS A 415 19.43 12.40 -23.84
CA CYS A 415 18.11 11.83 -23.53
C CYS A 415 17.02 12.81 -23.97
N GLU A 416 16.14 12.40 -24.86
CA GLU A 416 14.92 13.15 -25.18
C GLU A 416 13.78 12.69 -24.28
N VAL A 417 13.09 13.63 -23.61
CA VAL A 417 11.95 13.32 -22.75
C VAL A 417 10.65 13.51 -23.51
N GLN A 418 9.90 12.41 -23.66
CA GLN A 418 8.60 12.41 -24.31
C GLN A 418 7.50 12.05 -23.31
N THR A 419 6.58 12.97 -23.04
CA THR A 419 5.41 12.68 -22.22
C THR A 419 4.34 12.02 -23.08
N ILE A 420 3.82 10.87 -22.62
CA ILE A 420 2.76 10.09 -23.27
C ILE A 420 1.60 9.87 -22.31
N ASP A 421 0.42 9.56 -22.85
CA ASP A 421 -0.78 9.21 -22.06
C ASP A 421 -0.56 7.96 -21.21
N ALA A 422 -1.19 7.94 -20.03
CA ALA A 422 -1.02 6.85 -19.06
C ALA A 422 -1.51 5.48 -19.58
N GLY A 423 -2.54 5.45 -20.43
CA GLY A 423 -3.01 4.22 -21.08
C GLY A 423 -1.97 3.72 -22.07
N LEU A 424 -1.51 4.61 -22.98
CA LEU A 424 -0.46 4.30 -23.95
C LEU A 424 0.83 3.86 -23.26
N TRP A 425 1.21 4.51 -22.15
CA TRP A 425 2.38 4.11 -21.36
C TRP A 425 2.25 2.69 -20.82
N ARG A 426 1.07 2.33 -20.26
CA ARG A 426 0.80 0.96 -19.76
C ARG A 426 0.90 -0.09 -20.86
N ASP A 427 0.25 0.19 -22.00
CA ASP A 427 0.27 -0.71 -23.16
C ASP A 427 1.69 -0.88 -23.69
N SER A 428 2.45 0.22 -23.83
CA SER A 428 3.83 0.20 -24.30
C SER A 428 4.77 -0.54 -23.36
N ARG A 429 4.57 -0.41 -22.03
CA ARG A 429 5.31 -1.19 -21.03
C ARG A 429 5.03 -2.67 -21.18
N SER A 430 3.75 -3.06 -21.27
CA SER A 430 3.33 -4.47 -21.32
C SER A 430 3.74 -5.17 -22.61
N ASN A 431 3.78 -4.43 -23.74
CA ASN A 431 4.21 -5.00 -25.03
C ASN A 431 5.72 -4.87 -25.30
N GLY A 432 6.49 -4.31 -24.36
CA GLY A 432 7.95 -4.22 -24.44
C GLY A 432 8.48 -3.12 -25.37
N SER A 433 7.68 -2.11 -25.71
CA SER A 433 8.07 -1.05 -26.68
C SER A 433 8.65 0.22 -26.04
N LEU A 434 8.68 0.35 -24.71
CA LEU A 434 9.36 1.47 -24.06
C LEU A 434 10.89 1.28 -24.16
N VAL A 435 11.59 2.33 -24.55
CA VAL A 435 13.06 2.36 -24.62
C VAL A 435 13.66 2.62 -23.25
N ALA A 436 13.21 3.70 -22.60
CA ALA A 436 13.52 4.04 -21.23
C ALA A 436 12.32 4.76 -20.60
N THR A 437 12.11 4.58 -19.30
CA THR A 437 11.03 5.24 -18.57
C THR A 437 11.31 5.30 -17.09
N THR A 438 10.73 6.26 -16.37
CA THR A 438 10.63 6.19 -14.91
C THR A 438 9.42 5.36 -14.50
N VAL A 439 9.61 4.56 -13.46
CA VAL A 439 8.59 3.71 -12.86
C VAL A 439 8.66 3.91 -11.35
N THR A 440 7.52 4.12 -10.70
CA THR A 440 7.36 3.87 -9.29
C THR A 440 6.70 2.51 -9.14
N TRP A 441 7.42 1.56 -8.55
CA TRP A 441 6.95 0.22 -8.27
C TRP A 441 6.72 0.07 -6.77
N SER A 442 5.58 -0.47 -6.41
CA SER A 442 5.17 -0.61 -5.01
C SER A 442 4.88 -2.06 -4.70
N THR A 443 5.11 -2.45 -3.45
CA THR A 443 4.68 -3.73 -2.92
C THR A 443 3.63 -3.53 -1.83
N LEU A 444 2.63 -4.39 -1.82
CA LEU A 444 1.66 -4.49 -0.73
C LEU A 444 2.07 -5.56 0.28
N SER A 445 3.00 -6.45 -0.10
CA SER A 445 3.44 -7.56 0.73
C SER A 445 4.59 -7.23 1.67
N PHE A 446 5.32 -6.16 1.42
CA PHE A 446 6.56 -5.81 2.13
C PHE A 446 7.62 -6.92 2.12
N ILE A 447 7.58 -7.82 1.16
CA ILE A 447 8.55 -8.91 0.99
C ILE A 447 9.59 -8.52 -0.04
N GLY A 448 10.84 -8.30 0.39
CA GLY A 448 11.89 -7.76 -0.48
C GLY A 448 12.19 -8.59 -1.71
N VAL A 449 12.30 -9.93 -1.55
CA VAL A 449 12.55 -10.82 -2.69
C VAL A 449 11.40 -10.78 -3.70
N GLU A 450 10.14 -10.79 -3.24
CA GLU A 450 8.97 -10.73 -4.14
C GLU A 450 8.81 -9.36 -4.79
N PHE A 451 9.17 -8.30 -4.07
CA PHE A 451 9.18 -6.94 -4.61
C PHE A 451 10.06 -6.83 -5.86
N MET A 452 11.28 -7.35 -5.79
CA MET A 452 12.19 -7.38 -6.95
C MET A 452 11.73 -8.37 -8.02
N ALA A 453 11.38 -9.59 -7.62
CA ALA A 453 11.02 -10.68 -8.53
C ALA A 453 9.77 -10.36 -9.35
N SER A 454 8.79 -9.67 -8.78
CA SER A 454 7.56 -9.26 -9.48
C SER A 454 7.83 -8.37 -10.70
N TYR A 455 9.00 -7.72 -10.75
CA TYR A 455 9.40 -6.86 -11.86
C TYR A 455 10.53 -7.46 -12.71
N PHE A 456 11.57 -8.03 -12.08
CA PHE A 456 12.85 -8.34 -12.73
C PHE A 456 13.15 -9.83 -12.88
N TYR A 457 12.40 -10.74 -12.24
CA TYR A 457 12.57 -12.16 -12.50
C TYR A 457 12.38 -12.45 -13.99
N SER A 458 13.23 -13.28 -14.59
CA SER A 458 13.32 -13.45 -16.05
C SER A 458 11.99 -13.68 -16.76
N THR A 459 11.07 -14.44 -16.12
CA THR A 459 9.72 -14.68 -16.67
C THR A 459 8.82 -13.44 -16.70
N ASN A 460 9.11 -12.41 -15.89
CA ASN A 460 8.31 -11.19 -15.76
C ASN A 460 8.91 -10.01 -16.55
N ALA A 461 10.22 -9.99 -16.72
CA ALA A 461 10.98 -8.84 -17.22
C ALA A 461 10.52 -8.36 -18.62
N SER A 462 10.14 -9.29 -19.51
CA SER A 462 9.66 -8.94 -20.86
C SER A 462 8.35 -8.15 -20.84
N GLN A 463 7.42 -8.50 -19.93
CA GLN A 463 6.13 -7.81 -19.76
C GLN A 463 6.26 -6.45 -19.05
N ARG A 464 7.49 -6.08 -18.67
CA ARG A 464 7.81 -4.82 -18.00
C ARG A 464 8.70 -3.89 -18.86
N SER A 465 8.96 -4.26 -20.13
CA SER A 465 9.93 -3.57 -21.01
C SER A 465 11.34 -3.51 -20.42
N SER A 466 11.70 -4.41 -19.49
CA SER A 466 13.05 -4.51 -18.95
C SER A 466 13.93 -5.44 -19.79
N PHE A 467 13.41 -6.62 -20.12
CA PHE A 467 14.14 -7.71 -20.79
C PHE A 467 15.42 -8.10 -20.05
N TYR A 468 15.44 -7.88 -18.74
CA TYR A 468 16.52 -8.37 -17.91
C TYR A 468 16.46 -9.89 -17.84
N ASP A 469 17.60 -10.53 -18.12
CA ASP A 469 17.78 -11.99 -18.13
C ASP A 469 19.13 -12.27 -17.47
N SER A 470 19.11 -12.64 -16.20
CA SER A 470 20.30 -12.93 -15.39
C SER A 470 20.06 -14.20 -14.58
N PRO A 471 20.66 -15.33 -14.98
CA PRO A 471 20.58 -16.58 -14.21
C PRO A 471 21.08 -16.43 -12.77
N GLU A 472 22.05 -15.54 -12.53
CA GLU A 472 22.59 -15.26 -11.21
C GLU A 472 21.56 -14.56 -10.32
N PHE A 473 20.85 -13.55 -10.86
CA PHE A 473 19.77 -12.89 -10.14
C PHE A 473 18.63 -13.86 -9.81
N ASP A 474 18.18 -14.62 -10.82
CA ASP A 474 17.12 -15.61 -10.64
C ASP A 474 17.51 -16.67 -9.60
N ALA A 475 18.78 -17.12 -9.60
CA ALA A 475 19.29 -18.09 -8.63
C ALA A 475 19.24 -17.54 -7.18
N HIS A 476 19.59 -16.27 -6.96
CA HIS A 476 19.47 -15.63 -5.65
C HIS A 476 18.01 -15.50 -5.22
N VAL A 477 17.12 -15.12 -6.12
CA VAL A 477 15.66 -15.06 -5.84
C VAL A 477 15.14 -16.43 -5.45
N ASP A 478 15.47 -17.47 -6.19
CA ASP A 478 15.02 -18.84 -5.91
C ASP A 478 15.61 -19.37 -4.60
N ALA A 479 16.88 -19.07 -4.30
CA ALA A 479 17.53 -19.43 -3.05
C ALA A 479 16.87 -18.71 -1.84
N ALA A 480 16.56 -17.43 -1.98
CA ALA A 480 15.84 -16.69 -0.94
C ALA A 480 14.44 -17.29 -0.66
N ARG A 481 13.70 -17.64 -1.70
CA ARG A 481 12.39 -18.28 -1.59
C ARG A 481 12.43 -19.65 -0.93
N ALA A 482 13.48 -20.43 -1.25
CA ALA A 482 13.69 -21.79 -0.74
C ALA A 482 14.43 -21.82 0.61
N ALA A 483 14.79 -20.68 1.18
CA ALA A 483 15.51 -20.61 2.44
C ALA A 483 14.68 -21.18 3.60
N THR A 484 15.36 -21.93 4.47
CA THR A 484 14.76 -22.52 5.68
C THR A 484 15.04 -21.70 6.94
N THR A 485 15.79 -20.61 6.81
CA THR A 485 16.08 -19.65 7.89
C THR A 485 16.00 -18.22 7.36
N ASP A 486 15.59 -17.28 8.22
CA ASP A 486 15.47 -15.87 7.88
C ASP A 486 16.83 -15.25 7.50
N ASP A 487 17.92 -15.67 8.15
CA ASP A 487 19.28 -15.19 7.83
C ASP A 487 19.65 -15.51 6.38
N VAL A 488 19.41 -16.74 5.92
CA VAL A 488 19.69 -17.15 4.53
C VAL A 488 18.75 -16.41 3.56
N ALA A 489 17.47 -16.28 3.88
CA ALA A 489 16.52 -15.52 3.08
C ALA A 489 16.96 -14.06 2.91
N LYS A 490 17.41 -13.42 3.99
CA LYS A 490 17.94 -12.05 3.99
C LYS A 490 19.22 -11.93 3.17
N GLU A 491 20.19 -12.83 3.38
CA GLU A 491 21.45 -12.83 2.64
C GLU A 491 21.25 -12.94 1.13
N GLU A 492 20.42 -13.88 0.69
CA GLU A 492 20.13 -14.11 -0.73
C GLU A 492 19.29 -12.97 -1.33
N THR A 493 18.37 -12.37 -0.57
CA THR A 493 17.62 -11.20 -1.01
C THR A 493 18.53 -9.99 -1.24
N ILE A 494 19.47 -9.74 -0.31
CA ILE A 494 20.47 -8.67 -0.45
C ILE A 494 21.42 -8.96 -1.62
N ALA A 495 21.79 -10.22 -1.83
CA ALA A 495 22.62 -10.61 -2.96
C ALA A 495 21.91 -10.35 -4.31
N ALA A 496 20.62 -10.67 -4.41
CA ALA A 496 19.81 -10.36 -5.58
C ALA A 496 19.72 -8.85 -5.83
N ASP A 497 19.48 -8.02 -4.80
CA ASP A 497 19.45 -6.55 -4.93
C ASP A 497 20.81 -6.02 -5.44
N ARG A 498 21.91 -6.48 -4.86
CA ARG A 498 23.27 -6.08 -5.30
C ARG A 498 23.57 -6.54 -6.72
N GLN A 499 23.14 -7.75 -7.12
CA GLN A 499 23.28 -8.22 -8.50
C GLN A 499 22.54 -7.29 -9.47
N LEU A 500 21.29 -6.95 -9.15
CA LEU A 500 20.43 -6.10 -9.97
C LEU A 500 20.99 -4.68 -10.16
N VAL A 501 21.41 -4.02 -9.06
CA VAL A 501 21.69 -2.57 -9.07
C VAL A 501 23.17 -2.19 -9.03
N ARG A 502 24.08 -3.10 -8.62
CA ARG A 502 25.50 -2.79 -8.44
C ARG A 502 26.43 -3.65 -9.33
N THR A 503 25.96 -4.79 -9.82
CA THR A 503 26.72 -5.67 -10.72
C THR A 503 26.24 -5.52 -12.16
N ASP A 504 24.97 -5.79 -12.41
CA ASP A 504 24.39 -5.77 -13.74
C ASP A 504 23.90 -4.37 -14.15
N TYR A 505 23.63 -3.50 -13.17
CA TYR A 505 23.02 -2.18 -13.41
C TYR A 505 21.80 -2.31 -14.33
N ALA A 506 20.99 -3.34 -14.11
CA ALA A 506 19.86 -3.67 -14.97
C ALA A 506 18.74 -2.63 -14.86
N THR A 507 18.71 -1.91 -13.76
CA THR A 507 17.84 -0.78 -13.49
C THR A 507 18.61 0.30 -12.72
N ILE A 508 18.07 1.51 -12.68
CA ILE A 508 18.71 2.63 -11.99
C ILE A 508 17.74 3.15 -10.91
N PRO A 509 17.83 2.68 -9.65
CA PRO A 509 17.07 3.24 -8.56
C PRO A 509 17.40 4.73 -8.38
N VAL A 510 16.36 5.54 -8.23
CA VAL A 510 16.48 7.00 -8.12
C VAL A 510 16.21 7.43 -6.69
N ASP A 511 15.01 7.16 -6.20
CA ASP A 511 14.58 7.54 -4.86
C ASP A 511 13.55 6.57 -4.29
N TRP A 512 13.36 6.66 -2.98
CA TRP A 512 12.26 6.05 -2.24
C TRP A 512 11.25 7.14 -1.89
N PRO A 513 10.11 7.18 -2.58
CA PRO A 513 9.10 8.22 -2.37
C PRO A 513 8.60 8.22 -0.92
N GLN A 514 8.37 9.42 -0.38
CA GLN A 514 7.71 9.61 0.89
C GLN A 514 6.36 10.29 0.69
N THR A 515 5.35 9.84 1.41
CA THR A 515 4.02 10.43 1.36
C THR A 515 3.82 11.32 2.59
N PRO A 516 3.64 12.63 2.41
CA PRO A 516 3.37 13.53 3.53
C PRO A 516 1.93 13.38 4.01
N TYR A 517 1.75 13.43 5.33
CA TYR A 517 0.46 13.51 5.99
C TYR A 517 0.51 14.51 7.13
N VAL A 518 -0.64 14.91 7.61
CA VAL A 518 -0.78 15.73 8.82
C VAL A 518 -1.57 14.96 9.86
N LEU A 519 -1.10 15.02 11.10
CA LEU A 519 -1.80 14.48 12.28
C LEU A 519 -1.88 15.56 13.35
N ARG A 520 -3.09 15.83 13.82
CA ARG A 520 -3.33 16.85 14.84
C ARG A 520 -2.65 16.48 16.15
N LYS A 521 -1.99 17.44 16.76
CA LYS A 521 -1.38 17.29 18.09
C LYS A 521 -2.41 16.81 19.11
N GLY A 522 -1.98 15.91 19.96
CA GLY A 522 -2.82 15.25 20.95
C GLY A 522 -3.29 13.86 20.52
N PHE A 523 -3.11 13.46 19.27
CA PHE A 523 -3.22 12.08 18.83
C PHE A 523 -1.84 11.45 18.68
N ASP A 524 -1.65 10.27 19.23
CA ASP A 524 -0.39 9.50 19.20
C ASP A 524 -0.69 8.04 18.87
N GLY A 525 0.32 7.27 18.43
CA GLY A 525 0.23 5.83 18.21
C GLY A 525 -0.34 5.41 16.85
N LEU A 526 -0.39 6.33 15.87
CA LEU A 526 -0.73 5.97 14.50
C LEU A 526 0.35 5.07 13.90
N SER A 527 -0.06 3.93 13.36
CA SER A 527 0.80 3.06 12.56
C SER A 527 0.33 3.06 11.10
N ILE A 528 1.29 3.03 10.19
CA ILE A 528 1.01 2.98 8.75
C ILE A 528 1.95 1.93 8.13
N LEU A 529 1.37 0.88 7.55
CA LEU A 529 2.10 -0.08 6.69
C LEU A 529 1.70 0.16 5.22
N VAL A 530 0.55 -0.33 4.81
CA VAL A 530 -0.09 0.07 3.53
C VAL A 530 -1.11 1.16 3.83
N ASN A 531 -1.91 0.97 4.87
CA ASN A 531 -3.04 1.79 5.28
C ASN A 531 -2.86 2.26 6.74
N PHE A 532 -3.78 3.09 7.20
CA PHE A 532 -3.83 3.53 8.59
C PHE A 532 -4.29 2.41 9.53
N HIS A 533 -3.53 2.14 10.57
CA HIS A 533 -3.89 1.25 11.67
C HIS A 533 -4.10 2.07 12.94
N PHE A 534 -5.31 2.06 13.46
CA PHE A 534 -5.73 2.90 14.58
C PHE A 534 -5.70 2.19 15.93
N LYS A 535 -5.40 0.88 15.95
CA LYS A 535 -5.39 0.05 17.17
C LYS A 535 -4.60 0.67 18.32
N GLY A 536 -3.39 1.18 18.04
CA GLY A 536 -2.50 1.77 19.02
C GLY A 536 -2.76 3.24 19.35
N MET A 537 -3.73 3.87 18.67
CA MET A 537 -3.94 5.31 18.82
C MET A 537 -4.60 5.67 20.15
N THR A 538 -4.16 6.81 20.66
CA THR A 538 -4.72 7.44 21.86
C THR A 538 -4.89 8.94 21.64
N LYS A 539 -5.79 9.55 22.43
CA LYS A 539 -5.96 11.01 22.46
C LYS A 539 -5.55 11.53 23.84
N SER A 540 -4.55 12.41 23.86
CA SER A 540 -4.14 13.11 25.08
C SER A 540 -5.25 14.04 25.56
N ALA A 541 -5.43 14.14 26.88
CA ALA A 541 -6.46 14.99 27.51
C ALA A 541 -6.15 16.50 27.36
#